data_d8fc60c4486070e3df793b5aaec2d4f7
#
_entry.id   d8fc60c4486070e3df793b5aaec2d4f7
#
_cell.length_a   1.000
_cell.length_b   1.000
_cell.length_c   1.000
_cell.angle_alpha   90.00
_cell.angle_beta   90.00
_cell.angle_gamma   90.00
#
_symmetry.space_group_name_H-M   'P 1'
#
loop_
_entity.id
_entity.type
_entity.pdbx_description
1 polymer ?
#
loop_
_entity_poly.entity_id
_entity_poly.type
_entity_poly.pdbx_seq_one_letter_code
_entity_poly.pdbx_strand_id
1 'polypeptide(L)'
;MQSLHFEPCELPPEAEALRGEVREFLAETMADYPMAKRAKSWVGIDRDFSEKLGARGWLGMTWPKQYGGHERSMLERYVVLEEVLAAGAPVGGHWVADRQSGPLLLKFGTEKQRQLICARIARGELIFAIGMSEPDSGSDLASIRTRAVKTDG
;
A
#
# COMPACT_ATOMS: atom_id res chain seq x y z
N MET A 1 -31.25 -17.01 -15.79
CA MET A 1 -30.10 -16.37 -15.14
C MET A 1 -30.67 -15.29 -14.23
N GLN A 2 -30.52 -15.43 -12.90
CA GLN A 2 -30.87 -14.33 -12.00
C GLN A 2 -29.79 -13.27 -12.12
N SER A 3 -30.18 -12.05 -12.48
CA SER A 3 -29.22 -10.92 -12.46
C SER A 3 -28.90 -10.59 -11.00
N LEU A 4 -27.61 -10.59 -10.66
CA LEU A 4 -27.17 -10.06 -9.37
C LEU A 4 -27.39 -8.55 -9.40
N HIS A 5 -28.22 -8.07 -8.48
CA HIS A 5 -28.46 -6.65 -8.30
C HIS A 5 -27.71 -6.21 -7.03
N PHE A 6 -26.79 -5.26 -7.19
CA PHE A 6 -26.08 -4.66 -6.07
C PHE A 6 -26.57 -3.23 -5.91
N GLU A 7 -26.97 -2.88 -4.71
CA GLU A 7 -27.28 -1.48 -4.41
C GLU A 7 -25.97 -0.70 -4.31
N PRO A 8 -25.89 0.50 -4.92
CA PRO A 8 -24.73 1.38 -4.76
C PRO A 8 -24.51 1.69 -3.27
N CYS A 9 -23.28 1.53 -2.80
CA CYS A 9 -22.88 1.93 -1.45
C CYS A 9 -22.45 3.41 -1.51
N GLU A 10 -23.10 4.26 -0.74
CA GLU A 10 -22.65 5.64 -0.56
C GLU A 10 -21.50 5.68 0.43
N LEU A 11 -20.44 6.40 0.06
CA LEU A 11 -19.29 6.60 0.94
C LEU A 11 -19.63 7.67 1.99
N PRO A 12 -19.09 7.53 3.22
CA PRO A 12 -19.20 8.59 4.21
C PRO A 12 -18.64 9.92 3.68
N PRO A 13 -19.22 11.07 4.05
CA PRO A 13 -18.79 12.39 3.56
C PRO A 13 -17.30 12.68 3.77
N GLU A 14 -16.74 12.24 4.87
CA GLU A 14 -15.31 12.39 5.20
C GLU A 14 -14.39 11.58 4.26
N ALA A 15 -14.85 10.43 3.80
CA ALA A 15 -14.10 9.64 2.81
C ALA A 15 -14.20 10.27 1.42
N GLU A 16 -15.39 10.71 1.02
CA GLU A 16 -15.61 11.35 -0.28
C GLU A 16 -14.88 12.70 -0.39
N ALA A 17 -14.77 13.46 0.71
CA ALA A 17 -14.03 14.72 0.74
C ALA A 17 -12.56 14.57 0.34
N LEU A 18 -11.93 13.42 0.64
CA LEU A 18 -10.55 13.15 0.24
C LEU A 18 -10.37 13.05 -1.27
N ARG A 19 -11.40 12.70 -2.02
CA ARG A 19 -11.32 12.49 -3.47
C ARG A 19 -10.79 13.73 -4.20
N GLY A 20 -11.28 14.90 -3.83
CA GLY A 20 -10.81 16.18 -4.39
C GLY A 20 -9.33 16.40 -4.12
N GLU A 21 -8.91 16.27 -2.87
CA GLU A 21 -7.51 16.45 -2.46
C GLU A 21 -6.55 15.49 -3.19
N VAL A 22 -6.96 14.22 -3.31
CA VAL A 22 -6.14 13.20 -4.01
C VAL A 22 -6.02 13.52 -5.49
N ARG A 23 -7.11 13.94 -6.14
CA ARG A 23 -7.10 14.32 -7.55
C ARG A 23 -6.22 15.54 -7.83
N GLU A 24 -6.29 16.56 -6.98
CA GLU A 24 -5.41 17.73 -7.09
C GLU A 24 -3.94 17.34 -6.96
N PHE A 25 -3.59 16.57 -5.94
CA PHE A 25 -2.25 16.05 -5.74
C PHE A 25 -1.76 15.24 -6.96
N LEU A 26 -2.61 14.37 -7.50
CA LEU A 26 -2.26 13.56 -8.67
C LEU A 26 -2.14 14.40 -9.94
N ALA A 27 -2.97 15.44 -10.11
CA ALA A 27 -2.84 16.36 -11.23
C ALA A 27 -1.49 17.07 -11.22
N GLU A 28 -1.02 17.49 -10.05
CA GLU A 28 0.30 18.13 -9.91
C GLU A 28 1.46 17.14 -10.08
N THR A 29 1.43 16.02 -9.34
CA THR A 29 2.57 15.10 -9.26
C THR A 29 2.71 14.21 -10.49
N MET A 30 1.62 13.99 -11.23
CA MET A 30 1.57 13.14 -12.42
C MET A 30 1.48 13.92 -13.73
N ALA A 31 1.54 15.27 -13.71
CA ALA A 31 1.39 16.12 -14.89
C ALA A 31 2.29 15.67 -16.06
N ASP A 32 3.58 15.53 -15.78
CA ASP A 32 4.60 15.15 -16.76
C ASP A 32 4.93 13.65 -16.75
N TYR A 33 4.10 12.83 -16.05
CA TYR A 33 4.41 11.41 -15.93
C TYR A 33 4.11 10.67 -17.23
N PRO A 34 5.11 10.04 -17.89
CA PRO A 34 4.95 9.43 -19.19
C PRO A 34 3.87 8.36 -19.23
N MET A 35 3.05 8.34 -20.30
CA MET A 35 1.98 7.34 -20.46
C MET A 35 2.50 5.90 -20.36
N ALA A 36 3.68 5.62 -20.93
CA ALA A 36 4.30 4.29 -20.83
C ALA A 36 4.63 3.86 -19.39
N LYS A 37 4.91 4.82 -18.50
CA LYS A 37 5.08 4.56 -17.07
C LYS A 37 3.74 4.39 -16.36
N ARG A 38 2.72 5.19 -16.70
CA ARG A 38 1.36 5.05 -16.17
C ARG A 38 0.76 3.67 -16.47
N ALA A 39 1.00 3.15 -17.68
CA ALA A 39 0.58 1.80 -18.08
C ALA A 39 1.20 0.67 -17.22
N LYS A 40 2.28 0.96 -16.50
CA LYS A 40 2.96 0.03 -15.56
C LYS A 40 2.67 0.34 -14.09
N SER A 41 1.65 1.11 -13.80
CA SER A 41 1.27 1.57 -12.45
C SER A 41 1.50 0.55 -11.34
N TRP A 42 0.95 -0.64 -11.50
CA TRP A 42 1.00 -1.71 -10.50
C TRP A 42 2.41 -2.19 -10.14
N VAL A 43 3.33 -2.20 -11.10
CA VAL A 43 4.72 -2.64 -10.94
C VAL A 43 5.70 -1.47 -10.97
N GLY A 44 5.21 -0.28 -11.24
CA GLY A 44 6.01 0.94 -11.28
C GLY A 44 6.58 1.28 -9.91
N ILE A 45 7.89 1.53 -9.84
CA ILE A 45 8.57 1.95 -8.61
C ILE A 45 9.05 3.38 -8.81
N ASP A 46 8.58 4.26 -7.94
CA ASP A 46 9.01 5.65 -7.85
C ASP A 46 9.09 6.04 -6.37
N ARG A 47 10.31 6.28 -5.88
CA ARG A 47 10.56 6.60 -4.47
C ARG A 47 10.01 7.97 -4.11
N ASP A 48 10.25 8.97 -4.95
CA ASP A 48 9.79 10.33 -4.72
C ASP A 48 8.26 10.38 -4.62
N PHE A 49 7.58 9.63 -5.50
CA PHE A 49 6.12 9.52 -5.44
C PHE A 49 5.65 8.85 -4.14
N SER A 50 6.31 7.77 -3.72
CA SER A 50 5.97 7.08 -2.47
C SER A 50 6.17 7.98 -1.23
N GLU A 51 7.26 8.75 -1.19
CA GLU A 51 7.54 9.71 -0.12
C GLU A 51 6.54 10.87 -0.10
N LYS A 52 6.13 11.37 -1.28
CA LYS A 52 5.06 12.38 -1.40
C LYS A 52 3.72 11.86 -0.88
N LEU A 53 3.35 10.61 -1.17
CA LEU A 53 2.16 9.98 -0.58
C LEU A 53 2.26 9.86 0.95
N GLY A 54 3.43 9.42 1.44
CA GLY A 54 3.71 9.36 2.87
C GLY A 54 3.59 10.71 3.55
N ALA A 55 4.12 11.78 2.95
CA ALA A 55 4.01 13.15 3.46
C ALA A 55 2.57 13.66 3.57
N ARG A 56 1.66 13.17 2.70
CA ARG A 56 0.22 13.44 2.79
C ARG A 56 -0.51 12.57 3.83
N GLY A 57 0.18 11.62 4.46
CA GLY A 57 -0.43 10.67 5.39
C GLY A 57 -1.31 9.63 4.69
N TRP A 58 -1.04 9.31 3.43
CA TRP A 58 -1.80 8.37 2.63
C TRP A 58 -1.19 6.96 2.55
N LEU A 59 -0.10 6.74 3.28
CA LEU A 59 0.45 5.43 3.61
C LEU A 59 0.27 5.17 5.10
N GLY A 60 0.07 3.93 5.49
CA GLY A 60 -0.24 3.57 6.88
C GLY A 60 -1.53 4.18 7.41
N MET A 61 -2.47 4.56 6.54
CA MET A 61 -3.67 5.33 6.90
C MET A 61 -4.46 4.73 8.07
N THR A 62 -4.61 3.41 8.09
CA THR A 62 -5.41 2.71 9.10
C THR A 62 -4.60 2.22 10.30
N TRP A 63 -3.29 2.48 10.33
CA TRP A 63 -2.41 1.97 11.38
C TRP A 63 -2.44 2.84 12.62
N PRO A 64 -2.06 2.28 13.80
CA PRO A 64 -1.94 3.05 15.02
C PRO A 64 -0.91 4.18 14.89
N LYS A 65 -1.25 5.36 15.43
CA LYS A 65 -0.37 6.55 15.42
C LYS A 65 0.98 6.31 16.08
N GLN A 66 1.03 5.50 17.12
CA GLN A 66 2.28 5.15 17.81
C GLN A 66 3.32 4.47 16.91
N TYR A 67 2.90 3.91 15.77
CA TYR A 67 3.76 3.29 14.76
C TYR A 67 3.84 4.11 13.46
N GLY A 68 3.49 5.38 13.51
CA GLY A 68 3.52 6.29 12.36
C GLY A 68 2.28 6.23 11.48
N GLY A 69 1.24 5.52 11.88
CA GLY A 69 -0.05 5.49 11.19
C GLY A 69 -0.92 6.70 11.49
N HIS A 70 -2.11 6.72 10.91
CA HIS A 70 -3.01 7.87 10.95
C HIS A 70 -4.38 7.57 11.56
N GLU A 71 -4.69 6.31 11.89
CA GLU A 71 -5.96 5.84 12.47
C GLU A 71 -7.19 6.27 11.68
N ARG A 72 -7.02 6.42 10.35
CA ARG A 72 -8.12 6.71 9.44
C ARG A 72 -8.95 5.46 9.13
N SER A 73 -10.15 5.66 8.61
CA SER A 73 -11.04 4.58 8.23
C SER A 73 -10.56 3.81 6.99
N MET A 74 -11.07 2.60 6.82
CA MET A 74 -10.82 1.79 5.62
C MET A 74 -11.45 2.42 4.38
N LEU A 75 -12.54 3.18 4.53
CA LEU A 75 -13.22 3.85 3.42
C LEU A 75 -12.45 5.08 2.94
N GLU A 76 -11.85 5.87 3.85
CA GLU A 76 -10.92 6.93 3.46
C GLU A 76 -9.71 6.36 2.69
N ARG A 77 -9.14 5.26 3.19
CA ARG A 77 -8.07 4.55 2.49
C ARG A 77 -8.51 4.03 1.12
N TYR A 78 -9.73 3.54 1.00
CA TYR A 78 -10.30 3.07 -0.27
C TYR A 78 -10.29 4.19 -1.31
N VAL A 79 -10.80 5.38 -0.96
CA VAL A 79 -10.84 6.54 -1.87
C VAL A 79 -9.45 6.92 -2.37
N VAL A 80 -8.46 7.00 -1.47
CA VAL A 80 -7.07 7.30 -1.87
C VAL A 80 -6.55 6.28 -2.86
N LEU A 81 -6.77 4.98 -2.60
CA LEU A 81 -6.30 3.91 -3.49
C LEU A 81 -6.99 3.93 -4.85
N GLU A 82 -8.29 4.14 -4.87
CA GLU A 82 -9.07 4.22 -6.10
C GLU A 82 -8.53 5.31 -7.02
N GLU A 83 -8.33 6.52 -6.51
CA GLU A 83 -7.83 7.65 -7.30
C GLU A 83 -6.36 7.46 -7.73
N VAL A 84 -5.50 6.97 -6.85
CA VAL A 84 -4.09 6.69 -7.16
C VAL A 84 -3.96 5.65 -8.29
N LEU A 85 -4.76 4.58 -8.24
CA LEU A 85 -4.76 3.56 -9.28
C LEU A 85 -5.40 4.06 -10.59
N ALA A 86 -6.50 4.81 -10.52
CA ALA A 86 -7.17 5.39 -11.68
C ALA A 86 -6.25 6.36 -12.45
N ALA A 87 -5.38 7.10 -11.76
CA ALA A 87 -4.39 7.98 -12.36
C ALA A 87 -3.20 7.22 -13.00
N GLY A 88 -3.09 5.92 -12.80
CA GLY A 88 -1.93 5.15 -13.26
C GLY A 88 -0.65 5.49 -12.49
N ALA A 89 -0.76 5.87 -11.24
CA ALA A 89 0.39 6.24 -10.42
C ALA A 89 1.26 5.02 -10.05
N PRO A 90 2.57 5.18 -9.82
CA PRO A 90 3.50 4.09 -9.58
C PRO A 90 3.39 3.55 -8.15
N VAL A 91 2.57 2.53 -7.95
CA VAL A 91 2.28 1.97 -6.61
C VAL A 91 3.20 0.82 -6.20
N GLY A 92 3.94 0.20 -7.10
CA GLY A 92 4.74 -1.00 -6.84
C GLY A 92 5.75 -0.86 -5.71
N GLY A 93 6.28 0.33 -5.50
CA GLY A 93 7.27 0.59 -4.44
C GLY A 93 6.70 0.46 -3.02
N HIS A 94 5.57 1.04 -2.77
CA HIS A 94 4.95 1.09 -1.43
C HIS A 94 3.80 0.09 -1.23
N TRP A 95 3.26 -0.49 -2.30
CA TRP A 95 2.09 -1.38 -2.22
C TRP A 95 2.29 -2.55 -1.27
N VAL A 96 3.37 -3.33 -1.46
CA VAL A 96 3.68 -4.48 -0.61
C VAL A 96 3.96 -4.05 0.83
N ALA A 97 4.70 -2.94 1.00
CA ALA A 97 5.03 -2.40 2.30
C ALA A 97 3.77 -2.01 3.09
N ASP A 98 2.89 -1.18 2.50
CA ASP A 98 1.69 -0.65 3.14
C ASP A 98 0.58 -1.70 3.32
N ARG A 99 0.42 -2.62 2.35
CA ARG A 99 -0.73 -3.53 2.31
C ARG A 99 -0.49 -4.89 2.94
N GLN A 100 0.75 -5.33 2.97
CA GLN A 100 1.09 -6.70 3.38
C GLN A 100 2.14 -6.71 4.49
N SER A 101 3.33 -6.16 4.27
CA SER A 101 4.42 -6.25 5.24
C SER A 101 4.17 -5.43 6.51
N GLY A 102 3.63 -4.23 6.38
CA GLY A 102 3.28 -3.39 7.53
C GLY A 102 2.22 -4.02 8.45
N PRO A 103 1.05 -4.44 7.94
CA PRO A 103 0.07 -5.17 8.73
C PRO A 103 0.62 -6.45 9.38
N LEU A 104 1.49 -7.19 8.67
CA LEU A 104 2.15 -8.37 9.23
C LEU A 104 3.05 -8.00 10.42
N LEU A 105 3.86 -6.95 10.26
CA LEU A 105 4.73 -6.43 11.32
C LEU A 105 3.92 -5.91 12.51
N LEU A 106 2.82 -5.19 12.27
CA LEU A 106 1.93 -4.71 13.32
C LEU A 106 1.33 -5.86 14.12
N LYS A 107 1.04 -6.99 13.48
CA LYS A 107 0.43 -8.16 14.13
C LYS A 107 1.46 -9.05 14.83
N PHE A 108 2.59 -9.33 14.21
CA PHE A 108 3.54 -10.35 14.63
C PHE A 108 4.95 -9.84 14.95
N GLY A 109 5.26 -8.61 14.58
CA GLY A 109 6.58 -8.01 14.82
C GLY A 109 6.85 -7.73 16.30
N THR A 110 8.12 -7.65 16.66
CA THR A 110 8.55 -7.13 17.97
C THR A 110 8.26 -5.63 18.05
N GLU A 111 8.18 -5.08 19.25
CA GLU A 111 7.97 -3.64 19.46
C GLU A 111 9.01 -2.79 18.72
N LYS A 112 10.28 -3.18 18.78
CA LYS A 112 11.38 -2.55 18.07
C LYS A 112 11.16 -2.55 16.55
N GLN A 113 10.69 -3.66 15.97
CA GLN A 113 10.40 -3.76 14.54
C GLN A 113 9.22 -2.86 14.15
N ARG A 114 8.14 -2.83 14.94
CA ARG A 114 6.98 -1.98 14.70
C ARG A 114 7.39 -0.51 14.65
N GLN A 115 8.09 -0.03 15.67
CA GLN A 115 8.52 1.37 15.75
C GLN A 115 9.48 1.77 14.64
N LEU A 116 10.50 0.95 14.36
CA LEU A 116 11.51 1.29 13.37
C LEU A 116 11.01 1.16 11.92
N ILE A 117 10.23 0.13 11.62
CA ILE A 117 9.90 -0.22 10.24
C ILE A 117 8.56 0.40 9.84
N CYS A 118 7.50 0.29 10.66
CA CYS A 118 6.18 0.77 10.26
C CYS A 118 6.17 2.29 10.05
N ALA A 119 6.83 3.07 10.91
CA ALA A 119 6.93 4.51 10.74
C ALA A 119 7.62 4.91 9.42
N ARG A 120 8.65 4.17 9.00
CA ARG A 120 9.34 4.41 7.73
C ARG A 120 8.51 3.99 6.51
N ILE A 121 7.71 2.91 6.63
CA ILE A 121 6.75 2.54 5.59
C ILE A 121 5.70 3.65 5.45
N ALA A 122 5.14 4.14 6.55
CA ALA A 122 4.13 5.19 6.53
C ALA A 122 4.63 6.51 5.90
N ARG A 123 5.95 6.78 5.98
CA ARG A 123 6.57 7.92 5.28
C ARG A 123 6.99 7.62 3.83
N GLY A 124 6.74 6.41 3.32
CA GLY A 124 7.12 6.03 1.95
C GLY A 124 8.61 5.74 1.73
N GLU A 125 9.41 5.71 2.80
CA GLU A 125 10.87 5.53 2.74
C GLU A 125 11.30 4.09 2.45
N LEU A 126 10.45 3.10 2.75
CA LEU A 126 10.75 1.68 2.61
C LEU A 126 9.92 1.02 1.53
N ILE A 127 10.61 0.32 0.66
CA ILE A 127 10.05 -0.56 -0.37
C ILE A 127 10.21 -2.00 0.08
N PHE A 128 9.15 -2.80 -0.08
CA PHE A 128 9.17 -4.22 0.22
C PHE A 128 8.87 -5.05 -1.02
N ALA A 129 9.43 -6.24 -1.05
CA ALA A 129 9.09 -7.28 -2.03
C ALA A 129 8.68 -8.55 -1.29
N ILE A 130 7.86 -9.37 -1.92
CA ILE A 130 7.44 -10.68 -1.40
C ILE A 130 7.91 -11.76 -2.34
N GLY A 131 8.59 -12.76 -1.78
CA GLY A 131 8.87 -14.02 -2.43
C GLY A 131 8.10 -15.13 -1.71
N MET A 132 7.00 -15.60 -2.29
CA MET A 132 6.19 -16.67 -1.69
C MET A 132 6.30 -17.97 -2.48
N SER A 133 6.15 -17.91 -3.79
CA SER A 133 6.20 -19.10 -4.64
C SER A 133 7.62 -19.59 -4.83
N GLU A 134 7.78 -20.91 -4.83
CA GLU A 134 8.99 -21.62 -5.22
C GLU A 134 8.77 -22.25 -6.60
N PRO A 135 9.82 -22.74 -7.30
CA PRO A 135 9.65 -23.38 -8.59
C PRO A 135 8.61 -24.51 -8.59
N ASP A 136 8.53 -25.26 -7.51
CA ASP A 136 7.64 -26.42 -7.37
C ASP A 136 6.40 -26.15 -6.50
N SER A 137 6.24 -24.94 -5.97
CA SER A 137 5.18 -24.58 -5.02
C SER A 137 4.64 -23.18 -5.27
N GLY A 138 3.43 -23.10 -5.78
CA GLY A 138 2.70 -21.85 -6.00
C GLY A 138 1.37 -21.84 -5.25
N SER A 139 0.30 -22.36 -5.87
CA SER A 139 -1.02 -22.45 -5.24
C SER A 139 -1.03 -23.32 -3.99
N ASP A 140 -0.23 -24.37 -3.97
CA ASP A 140 0.03 -25.18 -2.77
C ASP A 140 1.18 -24.58 -1.95
N LEU A 141 0.95 -23.41 -1.36
CA LEU A 141 1.95 -22.71 -0.54
C LEU A 141 2.35 -23.51 0.72
N ALA A 142 1.51 -24.44 1.17
CA ALA A 142 1.83 -25.30 2.31
C ALA A 142 2.99 -26.26 2.04
N SER A 143 3.31 -26.53 0.79
CA SER A 143 4.42 -27.40 0.36
C SER A 143 5.77 -26.69 0.21
N ILE A 144 5.90 -25.41 0.59
CA ILE A 144 7.16 -24.67 0.51
C ILE A 144 8.27 -25.35 1.32
N ARG A 145 9.50 -25.30 0.77
CA ARG A 145 10.70 -25.93 1.35
C ARG A 145 11.71 -24.91 1.88
N THR A 146 11.52 -23.63 1.58
CA THR A 146 12.39 -22.54 2.10
C THR A 146 12.45 -22.58 3.61
N ARG A 147 13.66 -22.55 4.15
CA ARG A 147 13.95 -22.59 5.59
C ARG A 147 14.87 -21.44 5.98
N ALA A 148 14.63 -20.88 7.15
CA ALA A 148 15.59 -20.04 7.83
C ALA A 148 16.30 -20.87 8.91
N VAL A 149 17.62 -20.97 8.85
CA VAL A 149 18.45 -21.67 9.84
C VAL A 149 19.26 -20.61 10.58
N LYS A 150 19.14 -20.61 11.91
CA LYS A 150 19.96 -19.75 12.77
C LYS A 150 21.38 -20.32 12.77
N THR A 151 22.35 -19.50 12.37
CA THR A 151 23.78 -19.80 12.46
C THR A 151 24.42 -18.92 13.53
N ASP A 152 25.36 -19.51 14.26
CA ASP A 152 26.22 -18.76 15.17
C ASP A 152 27.24 -18.01 14.33
N GLY A 153 27.05 -16.67 14.15
CA GLY A 153 27.90 -15.79 13.40
C GLY A 153 27.74 -14.37 13.83
#